data_fe438b73bebed2ef60d0e0285b630dc8
#
_entry.id   fe438b73bebed2ef60d0e0285b630dc8
#
_cell.length_a   1.000
_cell.length_b   1.000
_cell.length_c   1.000
_cell.angle_alpha   90.00
_cell.angle_beta   90.00
_cell.angle_gamma   90.00
#
_symmetry.space_group_name_H-M   'P 1'
#
loop_
_entity.id
_entity.type
_entity.pdbx_description
1 polymer ?
#
loop_
_entity_poly.entity_id
_entity_poly.type
_entity_poly.pdbx_seq_one_letter_code
_entity_poly.pdbx_strand_id
1 'polypeptide(L)'
;MIFRLTFLLFFLYASPVVAGTQEPRVLVIDGIQMEYIDIGAGSKTLVIESGIGMGLAYWQPLLADLSKLNIRTVIYSRAGNGKSQAAKDVSLATSNQRLEKLLSTIHAKENLFLIGHSFGGLHVRAFAAAYPERVKGLLLLDPSHELFDSELNKYDATWAKRDTTKLNGMMNNQPEWDLLQGIYHQKTIADGDIANKIPVVIVTSSKLNESDWWIGHSVQGKKIWRDLHQSLIINNANSIHMVTNQTGHNVPHDNKLLFLSSISALLGLVDGV
;
A
#
# COMPACT_ATOMS: atom_id res chain seq x y z
N MET A 1 -18.43 -67.31 24.40
CA MET A 1 -19.14 -66.07 24.12
C MET A 1 -18.08 -64.99 23.73
N ILE A 2 -17.86 -64.81 22.43
CA ILE A 2 -16.75 -63.97 21.94
C ILE A 2 -17.39 -62.67 21.45
N PHE A 3 -17.12 -61.55 22.15
CA PHE A 3 -17.52 -60.20 21.72
C PHE A 3 -16.58 -59.69 20.62
N ARG A 4 -17.10 -59.47 19.42
CA ARG A 4 -16.42 -58.76 18.35
C ARG A 4 -16.63 -57.26 18.53
N LEU A 5 -15.55 -56.54 18.81
CA LEU A 5 -15.53 -55.07 18.86
C LEU A 5 -15.30 -54.57 17.43
N THR A 6 -16.31 -53.95 16.84
CA THR A 6 -16.20 -53.33 15.50
C THR A 6 -15.74 -51.89 15.69
N PHE A 7 -14.51 -51.58 15.28
CA PHE A 7 -14.00 -50.21 15.22
C PHE A 7 -14.55 -49.51 13.97
N LEU A 8 -15.38 -48.49 14.15
CA LEU A 8 -15.81 -47.58 13.07
C LEU A 8 -14.73 -46.50 12.91
N LEU A 9 -13.97 -46.57 11.82
CA LEU A 9 -13.05 -45.51 11.40
C LEU A 9 -13.88 -44.41 10.72
N PHE A 10 -14.03 -43.27 11.38
CA PHE A 10 -14.51 -42.05 10.75
C PHE A 10 -13.37 -41.40 9.91
N PHE A 11 -13.45 -41.54 8.60
CA PHE A 11 -12.63 -40.75 7.69
C PHE A 11 -13.21 -39.34 7.64
N LEU A 12 -12.55 -38.37 8.28
CA LEU A 12 -12.77 -36.97 8.05
C LEU A 12 -12.23 -36.60 6.64
N TYR A 13 -13.12 -36.53 5.68
CA TYR A 13 -12.81 -35.94 4.39
C TYR A 13 -12.61 -34.46 4.59
N ALA A 14 -11.37 -33.99 4.64
CA ALA A 14 -11.05 -32.58 4.44
C ALA A 14 -11.34 -32.26 2.97
N SER A 15 -12.44 -31.59 2.70
CA SER A 15 -12.72 -31.04 1.37
C SER A 15 -11.60 -30.07 0.99
N PRO A 16 -10.99 -30.17 -0.21
CA PRO A 16 -10.04 -29.19 -0.66
C PRO A 16 -10.78 -27.84 -0.74
N VAL A 17 -10.29 -26.85 -0.02
CA VAL A 17 -10.70 -25.46 -0.22
C VAL A 17 -10.23 -25.08 -1.62
N VAL A 18 -11.12 -25.15 -2.60
CA VAL A 18 -10.89 -24.58 -3.92
C VAL A 18 -10.71 -23.10 -3.67
N ALA A 19 -9.53 -22.58 -3.99
CA ALA A 19 -9.26 -21.15 -4.01
C ALA A 19 -10.14 -20.52 -5.13
N GLY A 20 -11.41 -20.29 -4.81
CA GLY A 20 -12.33 -19.58 -5.67
C GLY A 20 -11.82 -18.16 -5.86
N THR A 21 -11.92 -17.62 -7.05
CA THR A 21 -11.77 -16.20 -7.33
C THR A 21 -12.69 -15.45 -6.37
N GLN A 22 -12.09 -14.80 -5.35
CA GLN A 22 -12.91 -14.04 -4.41
C GLN A 22 -13.43 -12.80 -5.12
N GLU A 23 -14.75 -12.80 -5.33
CA GLU A 23 -15.42 -11.65 -5.90
C GLU A 23 -15.37 -10.46 -4.95
N PRO A 24 -15.12 -9.25 -5.48
CA PRO A 24 -15.20 -8.04 -4.68
C PRO A 24 -16.55 -7.88 -4.01
N ARG A 25 -16.54 -7.47 -2.75
CA ARG A 25 -17.72 -7.06 -1.98
C ARG A 25 -17.87 -5.55 -2.04
N VAL A 26 -19.06 -5.06 -1.73
CA VAL A 26 -19.33 -3.62 -1.65
C VAL A 26 -19.90 -3.29 -0.28
N LEU A 27 -19.39 -2.22 0.34
CA LEU A 27 -19.94 -1.60 1.54
C LEU A 27 -20.30 -0.15 1.25
N VAL A 28 -21.34 0.34 1.90
CA VAL A 28 -21.67 1.77 1.88
C VAL A 28 -21.04 2.43 3.11
N ILE A 29 -20.07 3.30 2.86
CA ILE A 29 -19.36 4.06 3.88
C ILE A 29 -19.61 5.55 3.63
N ASP A 30 -20.23 6.23 4.57
CA ASP A 30 -20.64 7.65 4.45
C ASP A 30 -21.46 7.94 3.18
N GLY A 31 -22.34 7.02 2.79
CA GLY A 31 -23.15 7.12 1.58
C GLY A 31 -22.41 6.80 0.28
N ILE A 32 -21.12 6.40 0.34
CA ILE A 32 -20.27 6.04 -0.80
C ILE A 32 -20.18 4.52 -0.89
N GLN A 33 -20.50 3.93 -2.03
CA GLN A 33 -20.24 2.52 -2.29
C GLN A 33 -18.74 2.31 -2.49
N MET A 34 -18.14 1.44 -1.69
CA MET A 34 -16.71 1.10 -1.74
C MET A 34 -16.54 -0.40 -1.96
N GLU A 35 -15.81 -0.76 -3.00
CA GLU A 35 -15.45 -2.16 -3.25
C GLU A 35 -14.25 -2.58 -2.40
N TYR A 36 -14.28 -3.82 -1.94
CA TYR A 36 -13.17 -4.43 -1.20
C TYR A 36 -13.13 -5.95 -1.36
N ILE A 37 -11.97 -6.51 -1.09
CA ILE A 37 -11.75 -7.96 -0.89
C ILE A 37 -11.20 -8.14 0.52
N ASP A 38 -11.66 -9.18 1.21
CA ASP A 38 -11.23 -9.61 2.54
C ASP A 38 -10.96 -11.11 2.49
N ILE A 39 -9.68 -11.48 2.47
CA ILE A 39 -9.21 -12.86 2.29
C ILE A 39 -8.32 -13.30 3.44
N GLY A 40 -8.20 -14.62 3.60
CA GLY A 40 -7.42 -15.22 4.66
C GLY A 40 -8.08 -15.08 6.04
N ALA A 41 -7.33 -15.41 7.08
CA ALA A 41 -7.76 -15.32 8.46
C ALA A 41 -6.54 -15.12 9.37
N GLY A 42 -6.76 -14.73 10.61
CA GLY A 42 -5.70 -14.57 11.62
C GLY A 42 -5.92 -13.34 12.49
N SER A 43 -5.04 -13.17 13.48
CA SER A 43 -5.04 -12.03 14.39
C SER A 43 -4.34 -10.79 13.83
N LYS A 44 -3.57 -10.94 12.76
CA LYS A 44 -2.90 -9.87 12.02
C LYS A 44 -3.67 -9.58 10.74
N THR A 45 -3.74 -8.32 10.35
CA THR A 45 -4.41 -7.92 9.10
C THR A 45 -3.47 -7.07 8.24
N LEU A 46 -3.18 -7.53 7.02
CA LEU A 46 -2.59 -6.69 5.97
C LEU A 46 -3.70 -5.81 5.38
N VAL A 47 -3.46 -4.53 5.28
CA VAL A 47 -4.34 -3.58 4.57
C VAL A 47 -3.56 -2.96 3.44
N ILE A 48 -4.04 -3.09 2.21
CA ILE A 48 -3.32 -2.66 1.03
C ILE A 48 -3.93 -1.39 0.46
N GLU A 49 -3.09 -0.35 0.38
CA GLU A 49 -3.40 0.98 -0.12
C GLU A 49 -2.74 1.19 -1.49
N SER A 50 -3.56 1.45 -2.49
CA SER A 50 -3.14 1.51 -3.90
C SER A 50 -2.48 2.84 -4.26
N GLY A 51 -1.78 2.86 -5.38
CA GLY A 51 -1.28 4.09 -6.03
C GLY A 51 -2.41 5.02 -6.50
N ILE A 52 -2.01 6.16 -7.07
CA ILE A 52 -2.93 7.18 -7.57
C ILE A 52 -3.78 6.62 -8.72
N GLY A 53 -5.09 6.85 -8.69
CA GLY A 53 -6.02 6.36 -9.70
C GLY A 53 -6.16 4.82 -9.78
N MET A 54 -5.49 4.09 -8.88
CA MET A 54 -5.51 2.63 -8.85
C MET A 54 -6.57 2.11 -7.87
N GLY A 55 -7.17 0.98 -8.24
CA GLY A 55 -8.13 0.28 -7.41
C GLY A 55 -7.74 -1.18 -7.21
N LEU A 56 -8.68 -1.94 -6.68
CA LEU A 56 -8.56 -3.36 -6.36
C LEU A 56 -8.07 -4.21 -7.53
N ALA A 57 -8.48 -3.87 -8.77
CA ALA A 57 -8.09 -4.61 -9.96
C ALA A 57 -6.55 -4.71 -10.15
N TYR A 58 -5.80 -3.70 -9.70
CA TYR A 58 -4.33 -3.73 -9.74
C TYR A 58 -3.77 -4.91 -8.92
N TRP A 59 -4.41 -5.31 -7.84
CA TRP A 59 -3.96 -6.35 -6.93
C TRP A 59 -4.51 -7.74 -7.24
N GLN A 60 -5.53 -7.85 -8.10
CA GLN A 60 -6.17 -9.13 -8.43
C GLN A 60 -5.19 -10.24 -8.83
N PRO A 61 -4.15 -10.00 -9.68
CA PRO A 61 -3.19 -11.03 -10.06
C PRO A 61 -2.36 -11.58 -8.89
N LEU A 62 -2.33 -10.88 -7.75
CA LEU A 62 -1.53 -11.23 -6.57
C LEU A 62 -2.35 -11.92 -5.47
N LEU A 63 -3.69 -11.97 -5.59
CA LEU A 63 -4.58 -12.51 -4.56
C LEU A 63 -4.25 -13.96 -4.18
N ALA A 64 -3.95 -14.81 -5.17
CA ALA A 64 -3.61 -16.21 -4.93
C ALA A 64 -2.30 -16.38 -4.13
N ASP A 65 -1.35 -15.45 -4.29
CA ASP A 65 -0.10 -15.49 -3.54
C ASP A 65 -0.26 -14.86 -2.15
N LEU A 66 -1.03 -13.77 -2.04
CA LEU A 66 -1.38 -13.17 -0.75
C LEU A 66 -2.17 -14.13 0.14
N SER A 67 -3.09 -14.91 -0.41
CA SER A 67 -3.87 -15.92 0.35
C SER A 67 -3.00 -17.04 0.97
N LYS A 68 -1.81 -17.30 0.40
CA LYS A 68 -0.86 -18.29 0.92
C LYS A 68 -0.09 -17.81 2.16
N LEU A 69 -0.14 -16.52 2.47
CA LEU A 69 0.57 -15.96 3.63
C LEU A 69 -0.09 -16.36 4.97
N ASN A 70 -1.25 -17.00 4.96
CA ASN A 70 -2.02 -17.36 6.16
C ASN A 70 -2.26 -16.16 7.10
N ILE A 71 -2.47 -14.98 6.52
CA ILE A 71 -2.75 -13.75 7.21
C ILE A 71 -3.99 -13.11 6.57
N ARG A 72 -4.85 -12.50 7.37
CA ARG A 72 -5.99 -11.75 6.84
C ARG A 72 -5.48 -10.59 5.98
N THR A 73 -6.02 -10.44 4.78
CA THR A 73 -5.63 -9.38 3.86
C THR A 73 -6.87 -8.64 3.34
N VAL A 74 -6.89 -7.33 3.56
CA VAL A 74 -7.94 -6.43 3.08
C VAL A 74 -7.36 -5.57 1.98
N ILE A 75 -7.99 -5.59 0.81
CA ILE A 75 -7.68 -4.75 -0.34
C ILE A 75 -8.95 -4.01 -0.71
N TYR A 76 -8.86 -2.73 -1.00
CA TYR A 76 -10.02 -1.93 -1.34
C TYR A 76 -9.68 -0.88 -2.41
N SER A 77 -10.69 -0.31 -3.01
CA SER A 77 -10.55 0.87 -3.86
C SER A 77 -11.03 2.10 -3.10
N ARG A 78 -10.18 3.13 -3.01
CA ARG A 78 -10.60 4.43 -2.48
C ARG A 78 -11.78 4.99 -3.28
N ALA A 79 -12.55 5.88 -2.68
CA ALA A 79 -13.65 6.56 -3.35
C ALA A 79 -13.18 7.23 -4.66
N GLY A 80 -13.86 6.93 -5.76
CA GLY A 80 -13.52 7.39 -7.11
C GLY A 80 -12.55 6.50 -7.88
N ASN A 81 -12.01 5.43 -7.26
CA ASN A 81 -11.11 4.48 -7.91
C ASN A 81 -11.78 3.12 -8.10
N GLY A 82 -11.33 2.34 -9.08
CA GLY A 82 -11.88 1.04 -9.39
C GLY A 82 -13.39 1.10 -9.60
N LYS A 83 -14.16 0.28 -8.87
CA LYS A 83 -15.62 0.30 -8.88
C LYS A 83 -16.22 1.06 -7.68
N SER A 84 -15.39 1.71 -6.87
CA SER A 84 -15.87 2.55 -5.78
C SER A 84 -16.46 3.85 -6.31
N GLN A 85 -17.60 4.25 -5.73
CA GLN A 85 -18.28 5.48 -6.11
C GLN A 85 -17.42 6.72 -5.80
N ALA A 86 -17.47 7.72 -6.67
CA ALA A 86 -16.75 8.98 -6.45
C ALA A 86 -17.29 9.75 -5.23
N ALA A 87 -16.39 10.37 -4.50
CA ALA A 87 -16.71 11.29 -3.41
C ALA A 87 -16.48 12.74 -3.84
N LYS A 88 -17.22 13.68 -3.25
CA LYS A 88 -17.01 15.11 -3.47
C LYS A 88 -15.76 15.63 -2.78
N ASP A 89 -15.44 15.07 -1.62
CA ASP A 89 -14.29 15.44 -0.82
C ASP A 89 -13.21 14.34 -0.94
N VAL A 90 -12.08 14.71 -1.51
CA VAL A 90 -10.90 13.86 -1.69
C VAL A 90 -9.73 14.52 -0.96
N SER A 91 -9.45 14.01 0.24
CA SER A 91 -8.29 14.40 1.05
C SER A 91 -7.70 13.15 1.73
N LEU A 92 -6.45 13.23 2.24
CA LEU A 92 -5.89 12.13 3.03
C LEU A 92 -6.77 11.83 4.25
N ALA A 93 -7.25 12.87 4.93
CA ALA A 93 -8.06 12.73 6.14
C ALA A 93 -9.39 12.02 5.86
N THR A 94 -10.16 12.48 4.86
CA THR A 94 -11.47 11.88 4.55
C THR A 94 -11.35 10.48 3.96
N SER A 95 -10.32 10.22 3.15
CA SER A 95 -10.03 8.87 2.64
C SER A 95 -9.70 7.91 3.79
N ASN A 96 -8.87 8.34 4.74
CA ASN A 96 -8.48 7.53 5.89
C ASN A 96 -9.64 7.32 6.89
N GLN A 97 -10.53 8.30 7.06
CA GLN A 97 -11.75 8.11 7.84
C GLN A 97 -12.67 7.05 7.20
N ARG A 98 -12.80 7.05 5.87
CA ARG A 98 -13.57 6.01 5.17
C ARG A 98 -12.92 4.63 5.30
N LEU A 99 -11.60 4.54 5.19
CA LEU A 99 -10.86 3.30 5.43
C LEU A 99 -11.08 2.81 6.87
N GLU A 100 -10.98 3.68 7.86
CA GLU A 100 -11.23 3.35 9.26
C GLU A 100 -12.62 2.73 9.45
N LYS A 101 -13.66 3.38 8.91
CA LYS A 101 -15.04 2.89 8.98
C LYS A 101 -15.22 1.55 8.26
N LEU A 102 -14.60 1.37 7.09
CA LEU A 102 -14.60 0.10 6.38
C LEU A 102 -14.01 -0.99 7.25
N LEU A 103 -12.79 -0.79 7.76
CA LEU A 103 -12.09 -1.75 8.60
C LEU A 103 -12.87 -2.08 9.89
N SER A 104 -13.48 -1.07 10.52
CA SER A 104 -14.33 -1.26 11.69
C SER A 104 -15.58 -2.06 11.38
N THR A 105 -16.22 -1.84 10.23
CA THR A 105 -17.43 -2.56 9.79
C THR A 105 -17.14 -4.04 9.52
N ILE A 106 -15.96 -4.36 8.97
CA ILE A 106 -15.56 -5.76 8.73
C ILE A 106 -14.80 -6.39 9.90
N HIS A 107 -14.79 -5.73 11.07
CA HIS A 107 -14.11 -6.20 12.29
C HIS A 107 -12.60 -6.40 12.12
N ALA A 108 -11.93 -5.56 11.33
CA ALA A 108 -10.46 -5.49 11.18
C ALA A 108 -9.92 -4.27 11.95
N LYS A 109 -10.03 -4.30 13.29
CA LYS A 109 -9.80 -3.09 14.10
C LYS A 109 -8.37 -2.91 14.61
N GLU A 110 -7.63 -4.00 14.76
CA GLU A 110 -6.34 -4.02 15.47
C GLU A 110 -5.31 -4.85 14.72
N ASN A 111 -4.05 -4.74 15.13
CA ASN A 111 -2.91 -5.46 14.55
C ASN A 111 -2.82 -5.27 13.03
N LEU A 112 -2.98 -4.02 12.59
CA LEU A 112 -2.93 -3.65 11.19
C LEU A 112 -1.47 -3.49 10.73
N PHE A 113 -1.18 -4.10 9.59
CA PHE A 113 0.06 -3.94 8.82
C PHE A 113 -0.33 -3.27 7.51
N LEU A 114 0.07 -2.02 7.34
CA LEU A 114 -0.36 -1.24 6.17
C LEU A 114 0.68 -1.31 5.07
N ILE A 115 0.23 -1.61 3.86
CA ILE A 115 1.05 -1.65 2.66
C ILE A 115 0.63 -0.47 1.78
N GLY A 116 1.52 0.47 1.52
CA GLY A 116 1.26 1.63 0.67
C GLY A 116 2.14 1.60 -0.58
N HIS A 117 1.52 1.51 -1.77
CA HIS A 117 2.21 1.63 -3.05
C HIS A 117 2.10 3.06 -3.58
N SER A 118 3.23 3.66 -3.98
CA SER A 118 3.22 4.98 -4.62
C SER A 118 2.47 6.03 -3.77
N PHE A 119 1.43 6.67 -4.29
CA PHE A 119 0.57 7.61 -3.58
C PHE A 119 -0.06 7.00 -2.30
N GLY A 120 -0.34 5.70 -2.31
CA GLY A 120 -0.79 4.97 -1.12
C GLY A 120 0.18 5.07 0.07
N GLY A 121 1.46 5.31 -0.17
CA GLY A 121 2.45 5.55 0.88
C GLY A 121 2.14 6.76 1.74
N LEU A 122 1.61 7.85 1.15
CA LEU A 122 1.17 9.03 1.89
C LEU A 122 -0.09 8.72 2.73
N HIS A 123 -1.04 7.95 2.18
CA HIS A 123 -2.25 7.54 2.88
C HIS A 123 -1.96 6.67 4.10
N VAL A 124 -1.12 5.63 3.97
CA VAL A 124 -0.81 4.73 5.10
C VAL A 124 -0.02 5.42 6.19
N ARG A 125 0.89 6.37 5.85
CA ARG A 125 1.59 7.20 6.83
C ARG A 125 0.59 8.06 7.62
N ALA A 126 -0.28 8.77 6.92
CA ALA A 126 -1.31 9.61 7.56
C ALA A 126 -2.32 8.79 8.36
N PHE A 127 -2.70 7.58 7.89
CA PHE A 127 -3.57 6.67 8.64
C PHE A 127 -2.89 6.19 9.93
N ALA A 128 -1.64 5.74 9.85
CA ALA A 128 -0.90 5.26 11.01
C ALA A 128 -0.72 6.34 12.08
N ALA A 129 -0.52 7.60 11.66
CA ALA A 129 -0.45 8.72 12.59
C ALA A 129 -1.79 9.07 13.24
N ALA A 130 -2.90 8.90 12.50
CA ALA A 130 -4.24 9.14 13.04
C ALA A 130 -4.75 8.02 13.96
N TYR A 131 -4.26 6.78 13.78
CA TYR A 131 -4.68 5.58 14.52
C TYR A 131 -3.49 4.74 14.99
N PRO A 132 -2.53 5.32 15.74
CA PRO A 132 -1.24 4.68 16.05
C PRO A 132 -1.37 3.41 16.89
N GLU A 133 -2.41 3.29 17.70
CA GLU A 133 -2.67 2.11 18.54
C GLU A 133 -3.05 0.88 17.71
N ARG A 134 -3.62 1.10 16.53
CA ARG A 134 -4.11 0.04 15.64
C ARG A 134 -3.03 -0.51 14.70
N VAL A 135 -2.03 0.33 14.34
CA VAL A 135 -1.03 0.02 13.31
C VAL A 135 0.26 -0.51 13.95
N LYS A 136 0.71 -1.68 13.50
CA LYS A 136 1.89 -2.36 14.01
C LYS A 136 3.11 -2.22 13.11
N GLY A 137 2.93 -1.84 11.85
CA GLY A 137 4.04 -1.60 10.94
C GLY A 137 3.60 -1.17 9.55
N LEU A 138 4.54 -0.60 8.79
CA LEU A 138 4.35 -0.09 7.44
C LEU A 138 5.26 -0.80 6.44
N LEU A 139 4.70 -1.21 5.30
CA LEU A 139 5.45 -1.55 4.10
C LEU A 139 5.18 -0.48 3.03
N LEU A 140 6.21 0.25 2.66
CA LEU A 140 6.15 1.32 1.69
C LEU A 140 6.81 0.86 0.38
N LEU A 141 6.00 0.68 -0.67
CA LEU A 141 6.45 0.19 -1.97
C LEU A 141 6.61 1.36 -2.94
N ASP A 142 7.84 1.77 -3.15
CA ASP A 142 8.23 2.92 -4.01
C ASP A 142 7.33 4.16 -3.75
N PRO A 143 7.19 4.61 -2.47
CA PRO A 143 6.14 5.51 -2.01
C PRO A 143 6.32 6.94 -2.53
N SER A 144 5.23 7.65 -2.82
CA SER A 144 5.31 9.10 -3.01
C SER A 144 5.78 9.82 -1.74
N HIS A 145 6.51 10.92 -1.93
CA HIS A 145 7.04 11.74 -0.84
C HIS A 145 6.70 13.21 -1.09
N GLU A 146 6.22 13.88 -0.07
CA GLU A 146 5.72 15.26 -0.11
C GLU A 146 6.75 16.29 -0.57
N LEU A 147 8.04 16.00 -0.43
CA LEU A 147 9.13 16.88 -0.86
C LEU A 147 9.64 16.59 -2.27
N PHE A 148 9.14 15.54 -2.95
CA PHE A 148 9.76 15.08 -4.20
C PHE A 148 9.77 16.16 -5.29
N ASP A 149 8.62 16.80 -5.55
CA ASP A 149 8.53 17.87 -6.53
C ASP A 149 9.48 19.03 -6.18
N SER A 150 9.55 19.43 -4.91
CA SER A 150 10.42 20.51 -4.50
C SER A 150 11.92 20.18 -4.66
N GLU A 151 12.32 18.94 -4.42
CA GLU A 151 13.73 18.51 -4.61
C GLU A 151 14.09 18.41 -6.10
N LEU A 152 13.16 17.96 -6.95
CA LEU A 152 13.34 17.99 -8.41
C LEU A 152 13.47 19.44 -8.92
N ASN A 153 12.66 20.37 -8.41
CA ASN A 153 12.74 21.79 -8.76
C ASN A 153 14.04 22.45 -8.29
N LYS A 154 14.62 22.04 -7.15
CA LYS A 154 15.95 22.51 -6.72
C LYS A 154 17.06 22.00 -7.62
N TYR A 155 16.92 20.80 -8.16
CA TYR A 155 17.90 20.21 -9.08
C TYR A 155 17.85 20.90 -10.46
N ASP A 156 16.69 20.95 -11.11
CA ASP A 156 16.47 21.61 -12.40
C ASP A 156 15.02 22.09 -12.50
N ALA A 157 14.79 23.36 -12.17
CA ALA A 157 13.47 23.96 -12.18
C ALA A 157 12.84 24.00 -13.59
N THR A 158 13.65 24.16 -14.64
CA THR A 158 13.15 24.23 -16.03
C THR A 158 12.65 22.87 -16.49
N TRP A 159 13.43 21.84 -16.24
CA TRP A 159 13.06 20.47 -16.57
C TRP A 159 11.85 20.01 -15.74
N ALA A 160 11.89 20.20 -14.41
CA ALA A 160 10.79 19.85 -13.51
C ALA A 160 9.48 20.51 -13.92
N LYS A 161 9.47 21.82 -14.19
CA LYS A 161 8.27 22.57 -14.63
C LYS A 161 7.71 22.06 -15.96
N ARG A 162 8.57 21.79 -16.94
CA ARG A 162 8.15 21.19 -18.22
C ARG A 162 7.43 19.86 -18.00
N ASP A 163 8.01 18.99 -17.17
CA ASP A 163 7.49 17.66 -16.92
C ASP A 163 6.20 17.70 -16.09
N THR A 164 6.13 18.55 -15.06
CA THR A 164 4.90 18.77 -14.27
C THR A 164 3.76 19.27 -15.17
N THR A 165 4.06 20.18 -16.12
CA THR A 165 3.05 20.63 -17.09
C THR A 165 2.52 19.48 -17.95
N LYS A 166 3.40 18.60 -18.41
CA LYS A 166 3.02 17.43 -19.19
C LYS A 166 2.22 16.42 -18.35
N LEU A 167 2.63 16.16 -17.11
CA LEU A 167 1.91 15.30 -16.18
C LEU A 167 0.50 15.83 -15.88
N ASN A 168 0.36 17.13 -15.63
CA ASN A 168 -0.94 17.78 -15.42
C ASN A 168 -1.88 17.57 -16.61
N GLY A 169 -1.36 17.65 -17.85
CA GLY A 169 -2.15 17.34 -19.04
C GLY A 169 -2.58 15.88 -19.13
N MET A 170 -1.71 14.93 -18.72
CA MET A 170 -2.00 13.50 -18.74
C MET A 170 -2.95 13.07 -17.62
N MET A 171 -2.88 13.72 -16.47
CA MET A 171 -3.64 13.39 -15.26
C MET A 171 -4.86 14.31 -15.08
N ASN A 172 -5.25 15.04 -16.12
CA ASN A 172 -6.39 15.94 -16.08
C ASN A 172 -7.67 15.22 -15.63
N ASN A 173 -8.46 15.84 -14.77
CA ASN A 173 -9.67 15.28 -14.16
C ASN A 173 -9.46 14.08 -13.21
N GLN A 174 -8.26 13.93 -12.64
CA GLN A 174 -7.98 12.95 -11.59
C GLN A 174 -7.93 13.66 -10.22
N PRO A 175 -8.98 13.56 -9.37
CA PRO A 175 -9.01 14.27 -8.08
C PRO A 175 -7.84 13.93 -7.15
N GLU A 176 -7.32 12.70 -7.23
CA GLU A 176 -6.14 12.30 -6.46
C GLU A 176 -4.84 12.94 -6.97
N TRP A 177 -4.79 13.29 -8.26
CA TRP A 177 -3.67 14.06 -8.79
C TRP A 177 -3.67 15.48 -8.24
N ASP A 178 -4.83 16.12 -8.19
CA ASP A 178 -4.98 17.45 -7.61
C ASP A 178 -4.60 17.46 -6.12
N LEU A 179 -5.01 16.40 -5.38
CA LEU A 179 -4.60 16.21 -4.00
C LEU A 179 -3.07 16.09 -3.87
N LEU A 180 -2.43 15.27 -4.72
CA LEU A 180 -0.96 15.11 -4.71
C LEU A 180 -0.25 16.43 -5.03
N GLN A 181 -0.74 17.21 -6.01
CA GLN A 181 -0.19 18.55 -6.31
C GLN A 181 -0.34 19.49 -5.12
N GLY A 182 -1.47 19.46 -4.42
CA GLY A 182 -1.68 20.19 -3.17
C GLY A 182 -0.66 19.81 -2.08
N ILE A 183 -0.37 18.50 -1.92
CA ILE A 183 0.64 18.00 -0.97
C ILE A 183 2.04 18.48 -1.37
N TYR A 184 2.40 18.42 -2.64
CA TYR A 184 3.68 18.94 -3.16
C TYR A 184 3.84 20.44 -2.91
N HIS A 185 2.76 21.20 -3.05
CA HIS A 185 2.77 22.64 -2.74
C HIS A 185 2.95 22.90 -1.25
N GLN A 186 2.26 22.14 -0.38
CA GLN A 186 2.36 22.25 1.07
C GLN A 186 3.68 21.68 1.63
N LYS A 187 4.30 20.72 0.93
CA LYS A 187 5.56 20.06 1.30
C LYS A 187 5.49 19.30 2.63
N THR A 188 4.31 18.92 3.04
CA THR A 188 4.07 18.23 4.30
C THR A 188 2.76 17.45 4.27
N ILE A 189 2.67 16.41 5.09
CA ILE A 189 1.44 15.70 5.43
C ILE A 189 1.32 15.57 6.96
N ALA A 190 0.11 15.33 7.45
CA ALA A 190 -0.12 15.12 8.88
C ALA A 190 0.19 13.66 9.26
N ASP A 191 1.46 13.25 9.21
CA ASP A 191 1.89 11.90 9.55
C ASP A 191 2.62 11.78 10.90
N GLY A 192 2.85 12.92 11.57
CA GLY A 192 3.45 12.95 12.90
C GLY A 192 4.79 12.24 12.99
N ASP A 193 5.53 12.11 11.88
CA ASP A 193 6.79 11.37 11.78
C ASP A 193 6.65 9.89 12.20
N ILE A 194 5.52 9.28 11.85
CA ILE A 194 5.16 7.92 12.26
C ILE A 194 6.17 6.87 11.80
N ALA A 195 6.79 7.09 10.62
CA ALA A 195 7.76 6.17 10.06
C ALA A 195 9.03 6.04 10.92
N ASN A 196 9.31 6.99 11.81
CA ASN A 196 10.39 6.89 12.80
C ASN A 196 9.95 6.28 14.15
N LYS A 197 8.68 5.90 14.30
CA LYS A 197 8.09 5.46 15.60
C LYS A 197 7.64 4.01 15.63
N ILE A 198 7.41 3.41 14.46
CA ILE A 198 6.93 2.03 14.33
C ILE A 198 7.82 1.25 13.35
N PRO A 199 7.76 -0.10 13.33
CA PRO A 199 8.47 -0.91 12.33
C PRO A 199 8.12 -0.52 10.90
N VAL A 200 9.13 -0.31 10.04
CA VAL A 200 8.95 0.08 8.64
C VAL A 200 9.86 -0.70 7.71
N VAL A 201 9.31 -1.21 6.63
CA VAL A 201 10.08 -1.67 5.47
C VAL A 201 9.78 -0.75 4.29
N ILE A 202 10.82 -0.26 3.63
CA ILE A 202 10.69 0.52 2.39
C ILE A 202 11.35 -0.26 1.25
N VAL A 203 10.67 -0.39 0.13
CA VAL A 203 11.24 -0.88 -1.13
C VAL A 203 11.30 0.28 -2.11
N THR A 204 12.50 0.60 -2.58
CA THR A 204 12.75 1.69 -3.53
C THR A 204 13.26 1.16 -4.86
N SER A 205 12.61 1.54 -5.95
CA SER A 205 13.09 1.29 -7.32
C SER A 205 14.17 2.32 -7.70
N SER A 206 15.36 1.82 -7.99
CA SER A 206 16.44 2.60 -8.61
C SER A 206 16.61 2.31 -10.10
N LYS A 207 15.68 1.55 -10.71
CA LYS A 207 15.75 1.21 -12.12
C LYS A 207 15.63 2.46 -12.99
N LEU A 208 16.60 2.63 -13.87
CA LEU A 208 16.58 3.68 -14.89
C LEU A 208 15.80 3.18 -16.11
N ASN A 209 15.14 4.11 -16.78
CA ASN A 209 14.51 3.87 -18.08
C ASN A 209 15.07 4.90 -19.07
N GLU A 210 15.95 4.43 -19.95
CA GLU A 210 16.66 5.29 -20.91
C GLU A 210 15.73 6.03 -21.88
N SER A 211 14.54 5.49 -22.14
CA SER A 211 13.53 6.12 -23.01
C SER A 211 12.60 7.07 -22.28
N ASP A 212 12.77 7.25 -20.97
CA ASP A 212 11.87 8.04 -20.16
C ASP A 212 12.19 9.53 -20.27
N TRP A 213 11.15 10.30 -20.42
CA TRP A 213 11.23 11.77 -20.55
C TRP A 213 11.18 12.49 -19.20
N TRP A 214 10.72 11.81 -18.14
CA TRP A 214 10.44 12.43 -16.85
C TRP A 214 11.69 12.57 -15.98
N ILE A 215 11.94 13.79 -15.49
CA ILE A 215 13.08 14.12 -14.61
C ILE A 215 13.18 13.18 -13.40
N GLY A 216 12.05 12.74 -12.85
CA GLY A 216 12.00 11.79 -11.72
C GLY A 216 12.60 10.42 -12.02
N HIS A 217 12.70 10.03 -13.30
CA HIS A 217 13.32 8.78 -13.76
C HIS A 217 14.78 8.95 -14.22
N SER A 218 15.30 10.18 -14.22
CA SER A 218 16.73 10.41 -14.46
C SER A 218 17.59 9.86 -13.33
N VAL A 219 18.89 9.72 -13.57
CA VAL A 219 19.87 9.30 -12.54
C VAL A 219 19.73 10.14 -11.28
N GLN A 220 19.64 11.46 -11.41
CA GLN A 220 19.53 12.37 -10.28
C GLN A 220 18.13 12.29 -9.65
N GLY A 221 17.06 12.17 -10.45
CA GLY A 221 15.71 11.98 -9.95
C GLY A 221 15.58 10.72 -9.09
N LYS A 222 16.16 9.59 -9.56
CA LYS A 222 16.21 8.34 -8.78
C LYS A 222 17.08 8.46 -7.52
N LYS A 223 18.16 9.25 -7.56
CA LYS A 223 18.93 9.55 -6.36
C LYS A 223 18.09 10.33 -5.34
N ILE A 224 17.42 11.39 -5.76
CA ILE A 224 16.53 12.19 -4.91
C ILE A 224 15.43 11.31 -4.30
N TRP A 225 14.80 10.48 -5.12
CA TRP A 225 13.74 9.54 -4.71
C TRP A 225 14.21 8.61 -3.59
N ARG A 226 15.36 7.97 -3.77
CA ARG A 226 15.97 7.08 -2.78
C ARG A 226 16.33 7.84 -1.49
N ASP A 227 16.93 9.03 -1.61
CA ASP A 227 17.38 9.81 -0.46
C ASP A 227 16.20 10.29 0.38
N LEU A 228 15.07 10.66 -0.26
CA LEU A 228 13.82 10.98 0.42
C LEU A 228 13.22 9.77 1.14
N HIS A 229 13.23 8.59 0.52
CA HIS A 229 12.79 7.37 1.19
C HIS A 229 13.66 7.03 2.40
N GLN A 230 14.98 7.17 2.29
CA GLN A 230 15.90 6.98 3.42
C GLN A 230 15.61 7.98 4.53
N SER A 231 15.26 9.21 4.21
CA SER A 231 14.98 10.25 5.21
C SER A 231 13.75 9.93 6.06
N LEU A 232 12.75 9.18 5.52
CA LEU A 232 11.56 8.78 6.27
C LEU A 232 11.88 7.93 7.51
N ILE A 233 12.98 7.18 7.49
CA ILE A 233 13.33 6.20 8.52
C ILE A 233 14.71 6.46 9.13
N ILE A 234 15.27 7.64 8.92
CA ILE A 234 16.68 7.95 9.32
C ILE A 234 16.91 7.78 10.82
N ASN A 235 15.89 7.96 11.64
CA ASN A 235 15.94 7.82 13.10
C ASN A 235 15.26 6.52 13.58
N ASN A 236 14.85 5.63 12.68
CA ASN A 236 14.16 4.39 13.03
C ASN A 236 15.12 3.20 13.06
N ALA A 237 15.51 2.76 14.26
CA ALA A 237 16.33 1.57 14.44
C ALA A 237 15.59 0.25 14.08
N ASN A 238 14.27 0.27 13.98
CA ASN A 238 13.45 -0.87 13.63
C ASN A 238 12.90 -0.73 12.19
N SER A 239 13.82 -0.58 11.23
CA SER A 239 13.47 -0.37 9.83
C SER A 239 14.42 -1.09 8.87
N ILE A 240 13.91 -1.38 7.68
CA ILE A 240 14.68 -1.94 6.55
C ILE A 240 14.42 -1.10 5.30
N HIS A 241 15.49 -0.66 4.62
CA HIS A 241 15.39 -0.02 3.31
C HIS A 241 16.00 -0.91 2.23
N MET A 242 15.15 -1.45 1.36
CA MET A 242 15.52 -2.29 0.23
C MET A 242 15.59 -1.43 -1.03
N VAL A 243 16.79 -1.22 -1.58
CA VAL A 243 16.98 -0.50 -2.85
C VAL A 243 17.31 -1.49 -3.96
N THR A 244 16.60 -1.43 -5.09
CA THR A 244 16.78 -2.39 -6.18
C THR A 244 16.62 -1.75 -7.56
N ASN A 245 17.41 -2.22 -8.52
CA ASN A 245 17.25 -1.92 -9.95
C ASN A 245 16.51 -3.04 -10.72
N GLN A 246 16.06 -4.08 -10.02
CA GLN A 246 15.36 -5.23 -10.62
C GLN A 246 13.86 -4.97 -10.83
N THR A 247 13.34 -3.89 -10.26
CA THR A 247 11.94 -3.49 -10.43
C THR A 247 11.86 -2.05 -10.93
N GLY A 248 10.80 -1.75 -11.69
CA GLY A 248 10.33 -0.37 -11.88
C GLY A 248 9.45 0.08 -10.72
N HIS A 249 8.61 1.09 -10.99
CA HIS A 249 7.67 1.64 -10.01
C HIS A 249 6.61 0.62 -9.55
N ASN A 250 6.25 -0.35 -10.40
CA ASN A 250 5.26 -1.38 -10.11
C ASN A 250 5.87 -2.58 -9.38
N VAL A 251 6.55 -2.35 -8.25
CA VAL A 251 7.28 -3.37 -7.47
C VAL A 251 6.53 -4.69 -7.33
N PRO A 252 5.22 -4.74 -6.96
CA PRO A 252 4.50 -5.99 -6.75
C PRO A 252 4.34 -6.85 -8.02
N HIS A 253 4.28 -6.21 -9.19
CA HIS A 253 4.14 -6.89 -10.48
C HIS A 253 5.49 -7.20 -11.14
N ASP A 254 6.44 -6.29 -11.01
CA ASP A 254 7.77 -6.44 -11.61
C ASP A 254 8.60 -7.53 -10.91
N ASN A 255 8.45 -7.65 -9.59
CA ASN A 255 9.11 -8.68 -8.79
C ASN A 255 8.26 -9.13 -7.60
N LYS A 256 7.37 -10.06 -7.89
CA LYS A 256 6.45 -10.63 -6.89
C LYS A 256 7.19 -11.26 -5.70
N LEU A 257 8.33 -11.90 -5.93
CA LEU A 257 9.10 -12.51 -4.84
C LEU A 257 9.64 -11.44 -3.87
N LEU A 258 10.17 -10.34 -4.39
CA LEU A 258 10.61 -9.21 -3.56
C LEU A 258 9.45 -8.63 -2.77
N PHE A 259 8.29 -8.44 -3.39
CA PHE A 259 7.08 -7.96 -2.71
C PHE A 259 6.68 -8.88 -1.55
N LEU A 260 6.56 -10.18 -1.78
CA LEU A 260 6.20 -11.14 -0.73
C LEU A 260 7.26 -11.22 0.38
N SER A 261 8.54 -11.18 0.00
CA SER A 261 9.66 -11.16 0.97
C SER A 261 9.66 -9.89 1.82
N SER A 262 9.27 -8.75 1.25
CA SER A 262 9.18 -7.49 2.02
C SER A 262 8.02 -7.50 3.03
N ILE A 263 6.91 -8.19 2.73
CA ILE A 263 5.85 -8.47 3.71
C ILE A 263 6.41 -9.33 4.86
N SER A 264 7.12 -10.41 4.53
CA SER A 264 7.72 -11.29 5.53
C SER A 264 8.75 -10.55 6.40
N ALA A 265 9.55 -9.67 5.81
CA ALA A 265 10.50 -8.83 6.54
C ALA A 265 9.79 -7.89 7.53
N LEU A 266 8.67 -7.25 7.12
CA LEU A 266 7.89 -6.40 8.01
C LEU A 266 7.31 -7.21 9.20
N LEU A 267 6.75 -8.38 8.93
CA LEU A 267 6.21 -9.26 9.97
C LEU A 267 7.31 -9.69 10.96
N GLY A 268 8.50 -10.04 10.44
CA GLY A 268 9.66 -10.39 11.26
C GLY A 268 10.12 -9.25 12.16
N LEU A 269 10.18 -8.01 11.66
CA LEU A 269 10.52 -6.84 12.48
C LEU A 269 9.56 -6.64 13.67
N VAL A 270 8.28 -6.92 13.48
CA VAL A 270 7.27 -6.76 14.54
C VAL A 270 7.28 -7.91 15.52
N ASP A 271 7.53 -9.13 15.06
CA ASP A 271 7.55 -10.32 15.92
C ASP A 271 8.88 -10.48 16.67
N GLY A 272 9.91 -9.71 16.33
CA GLY A 272 11.23 -9.76 16.96
C GLY A 272 12.04 -11.01 16.58
N VAL A 273 11.80 -11.55 15.37
CA VAL A 273 12.48 -12.77 14.87
C VAL A 273 13.43 -12.41 13.75
#